data_fdb92b270436ee1d63a854e892896be6
#
_entry.id   fdb92b270436ee1d63a854e892896be6
#
_cell.length_a   1.000
_cell.length_b   1.000
_cell.length_c   1.000
_cell.angle_alpha   90.00
_cell.angle_beta   90.00
_cell.angle_gamma   90.00
#
_symmetry.space_group_name_H-M   'P 1'
#
loop_
_entity.id
_entity.type
_entity.pdbx_description
1 polymer ?
#
loop_
_entity_poly.entity_id
_entity_poly.type
_entity_poly.pdbx_seq_one_letter_code
_entity_poly.pdbx_strand_id
1 'polypeptide(L)'
;ASDVYKRQRVCFADPDQGTASAKYIGENKLATKVAIIYDSSTEYSSGVRESFVKEAPNEGIEIVADEAFTADTNTDFSVQLDKAKEAGAELVFLPIYYQEASVILKQASDKGFEPIFFGCDGMDGILSVENFDTSLAEGLMLLTPFSVTEESSKKFTEDYVAAYGVEPNQFAADSYDAVYAIAAAVKQGGVTADMEISDMCEAMKKAMTEISIDGLTGAEMTWNAAGEPNKAPKAAKIVNGIYEMQ
;
A
#
# COMPACT_ATOMS: atom_id res chain seq x y z
N ALA A 1 10.35 -1.85 -26.34
CA ALA A 1 9.81 -2.67 -25.25
C ALA A 1 10.89 -2.84 -24.20
N SER A 2 10.66 -2.33 -23.02
CA SER A 2 11.59 -2.58 -21.91
C SER A 2 11.52 -4.06 -21.55
N ASP A 3 12.67 -4.69 -21.35
CA ASP A 3 12.78 -6.07 -20.90
C ASP A 3 12.15 -6.19 -19.49
N VAL A 4 10.84 -6.44 -19.44
CA VAL A 4 10.06 -6.50 -18.20
C VAL A 4 10.69 -7.49 -17.20
N TYR A 5 11.26 -8.57 -17.69
CA TYR A 5 11.97 -9.58 -16.88
C TYR A 5 13.25 -9.07 -16.19
N LYS A 6 13.73 -7.89 -16.53
CA LYS A 6 14.87 -7.21 -15.86
C LYS A 6 14.42 -6.20 -14.80
N ARG A 7 13.12 -6.07 -14.57
CA ARG A 7 12.58 -5.21 -13.52
C ARG A 7 12.31 -6.03 -12.28
N GLN A 8 12.82 -5.55 -11.16
CA GLN A 8 12.50 -6.07 -9.83
C GLN A 8 11.79 -4.96 -9.05
N ARG A 9 10.91 -5.33 -8.16
CA ARG A 9 10.26 -4.41 -7.24
C ARG A 9 10.61 -4.77 -5.79
N VAL A 10 10.55 -3.79 -4.90
CA VAL A 10 10.68 -4.01 -3.46
C VAL A 10 9.30 -4.06 -2.82
N CYS A 11 8.34 -3.28 -3.33
CA CYS A 11 6.94 -3.33 -2.90
C CYS A 11 6.26 -4.65 -3.31
N PHE A 12 5.24 -5.08 -2.57
CA PHE A 12 4.37 -6.18 -3.00
C PHE A 12 3.54 -5.77 -4.24
N ALA A 13 2.95 -6.76 -4.93
CA ALA A 13 2.16 -6.48 -6.13
C ALA A 13 0.81 -5.85 -5.79
N ASP A 14 0.37 -4.88 -6.60
CA ASP A 14 -0.94 -4.24 -6.42
C ASP A 14 -2.09 -5.26 -6.37
N PRO A 15 -2.19 -6.27 -7.26
CA PRO A 15 -3.23 -7.28 -7.15
C PRO A 15 -3.22 -8.08 -5.84
N ASP A 16 -2.06 -8.29 -5.24
CA ASP A 16 -1.94 -9.02 -3.97
C ASP A 16 -2.55 -8.22 -2.82
N GLN A 17 -2.51 -6.88 -2.89
CA GLN A 17 -3.13 -5.99 -1.91
C GLN A 17 -4.65 -6.15 -1.90
N GLY A 18 -5.28 -6.20 -3.07
CA GLY A 18 -6.73 -6.41 -3.18
C GLY A 18 -7.16 -7.75 -2.58
N THR A 19 -6.46 -8.82 -2.94
CA THR A 19 -6.71 -10.16 -2.39
C THR A 19 -6.49 -10.20 -0.87
N ALA A 20 -5.38 -9.64 -0.38
CA ALA A 20 -5.06 -9.61 1.04
C ALA A 20 -6.05 -8.76 1.84
N SER A 21 -6.52 -7.64 1.28
CA SER A 21 -7.54 -6.79 1.91
C SER A 21 -8.86 -7.54 2.10
N ALA A 22 -9.34 -8.23 1.06
CA ALA A 22 -10.56 -9.02 1.16
C ALA A 22 -10.44 -10.12 2.22
N LYS A 23 -9.34 -10.87 2.21
CA LYS A 23 -9.05 -11.89 3.23
C LYS A 23 -9.03 -11.32 4.63
N TYR A 24 -8.28 -10.24 4.84
CA TYR A 24 -8.18 -9.63 6.15
C TYR A 24 -9.54 -9.16 6.68
N ILE A 25 -10.36 -8.53 5.84
CA ILE A 25 -11.72 -8.08 6.20
C ILE A 25 -12.61 -9.26 6.58
N GLY A 26 -12.61 -10.34 5.79
CA GLY A 26 -13.44 -11.51 6.04
C GLY A 26 -12.99 -12.33 7.25
N GLU A 27 -11.69 -12.66 7.34
CA GLU A 27 -11.12 -13.45 8.45
C GLU A 27 -11.33 -12.75 9.81
N ASN A 28 -11.19 -11.42 9.84
CA ASN A 28 -11.39 -10.61 11.05
C ASN A 28 -12.85 -10.17 11.25
N LYS A 29 -13.75 -10.51 10.32
CA LYS A 29 -15.19 -10.19 10.37
C LYS A 29 -15.45 -8.70 10.56
N LEU A 30 -14.67 -7.87 9.86
CA LEU A 30 -14.78 -6.42 9.99
C LEU A 30 -16.09 -5.90 9.38
N ALA A 31 -16.54 -6.48 8.28
CA ALA A 31 -17.77 -6.13 7.58
C ALA A 31 -18.25 -7.26 6.69
N THR A 32 -19.55 -7.31 6.41
CA THR A 32 -20.16 -8.18 5.40
C THR A 32 -20.64 -7.40 4.18
N LYS A 33 -20.91 -6.10 4.33
CA LYS A 33 -21.35 -5.19 3.26
C LYS A 33 -20.29 -4.12 3.03
N VAL A 34 -19.64 -4.21 1.88
CA VAL A 34 -18.52 -3.33 1.53
C VAL A 34 -18.87 -2.48 0.31
N ALA A 35 -18.64 -1.18 0.40
CA ALA A 35 -18.57 -0.31 -0.76
C ALA A 35 -17.12 -0.11 -1.20
N ILE A 36 -16.91 0.10 -2.49
CA ILE A 36 -15.60 0.42 -3.07
C ILE A 36 -15.69 1.81 -3.71
N ILE A 37 -14.69 2.66 -3.45
CA ILE A 37 -14.50 3.91 -4.19
C ILE A 37 -13.06 3.89 -4.74
N TYR A 38 -12.93 3.93 -6.07
CA TYR A 38 -11.64 3.71 -6.72
C TYR A 38 -11.40 4.68 -7.89
N ASP A 39 -10.14 4.91 -8.21
CA ASP A 39 -9.71 5.70 -9.37
C ASP A 39 -9.61 4.82 -10.61
N SER A 40 -10.55 4.96 -11.53
CA SER A 40 -10.57 4.19 -12.79
C SER A 40 -9.54 4.67 -13.82
N SER A 41 -8.86 5.78 -13.57
CA SER A 41 -7.83 6.33 -14.46
C SER A 41 -6.43 5.79 -14.17
N THR A 42 -6.23 5.03 -13.07
CA THR A 42 -4.94 4.41 -12.71
C THR A 42 -4.99 2.89 -12.74
N GLU A 43 -3.90 2.28 -13.23
CA GLU A 43 -3.75 0.82 -13.22
C GLU A 43 -3.65 0.25 -11.79
N TYR A 44 -3.02 1.01 -10.87
CA TYR A 44 -2.93 0.67 -9.45
C TYR A 44 -4.31 0.44 -8.86
N SER A 45 -5.13 1.48 -8.84
CA SER A 45 -6.43 1.46 -8.19
C SER A 45 -7.38 0.44 -8.82
N SER A 46 -7.42 0.38 -10.16
CA SER A 46 -8.22 -0.59 -10.90
C SER A 46 -7.78 -2.04 -10.65
N GLY A 47 -6.48 -2.31 -10.65
CA GLY A 47 -5.94 -3.66 -10.44
C GLY A 47 -6.16 -4.17 -9.00
N VAL A 48 -6.00 -3.31 -8.01
CA VAL A 48 -6.32 -3.63 -6.61
C VAL A 48 -7.82 -3.90 -6.45
N ARG A 49 -8.67 -3.03 -7.02
CA ARG A 49 -10.14 -3.21 -7.00
C ARG A 49 -10.55 -4.52 -7.66
N GLU A 50 -10.02 -4.86 -8.83
CA GLU A 50 -10.36 -6.11 -9.54
C GLU A 50 -10.03 -7.34 -8.70
N SER A 51 -8.89 -7.37 -8.05
CA SER A 51 -8.47 -8.48 -7.20
C SER A 51 -9.30 -8.59 -5.94
N PHE A 52 -9.66 -7.44 -5.34
CA PHE A 52 -10.58 -7.40 -4.20
C PHE A 52 -11.97 -7.97 -4.57
N VAL A 53 -12.56 -7.49 -5.67
CA VAL A 53 -13.89 -7.95 -6.16
C VAL A 53 -13.90 -9.45 -6.43
N LYS A 54 -12.80 -9.98 -6.98
CA LYS A 54 -12.66 -11.41 -7.26
C LYS A 54 -12.61 -12.25 -5.98
N GLU A 55 -11.92 -11.76 -4.95
CA GLU A 55 -11.74 -12.51 -3.68
C GLU A 55 -12.91 -12.32 -2.71
N ALA A 56 -13.56 -11.17 -2.69
CA ALA A 56 -14.61 -10.80 -1.74
C ALA A 56 -15.70 -11.89 -1.52
N PRO A 57 -16.23 -12.56 -2.56
CA PRO A 57 -17.22 -13.63 -2.37
C PRO A 57 -16.69 -14.84 -1.58
N ASN A 58 -15.39 -15.16 -1.70
CA ASN A 58 -14.75 -16.27 -0.99
C ASN A 58 -14.68 -15.99 0.51
N GLU A 59 -14.63 -14.71 0.86
CA GLU A 59 -14.53 -14.21 2.24
C GLU A 59 -15.89 -13.82 2.85
N GLY A 60 -16.99 -14.10 2.14
CA GLY A 60 -18.33 -13.77 2.61
C GLY A 60 -18.68 -12.29 2.57
N ILE A 61 -17.98 -11.53 1.74
CA ILE A 61 -18.19 -10.10 1.54
C ILE A 61 -19.13 -9.85 0.36
N GLU A 62 -20.21 -9.10 0.61
CA GLU A 62 -21.10 -8.54 -0.41
C GLU A 62 -20.62 -7.14 -0.80
N ILE A 63 -20.36 -6.91 -2.07
CA ILE A 63 -20.06 -5.58 -2.59
C ILE A 63 -21.38 -4.89 -2.90
N VAL A 64 -21.77 -3.92 -2.06
CA VAL A 64 -23.04 -3.23 -2.13
C VAL A 64 -23.01 -1.95 -2.97
N ALA A 65 -21.83 -1.38 -3.19
CA ALA A 65 -21.58 -0.27 -4.11
C ALA A 65 -20.15 -0.37 -4.66
N ASP A 66 -19.96 0.01 -5.92
CA ASP A 66 -18.68 -0.06 -6.62
C ASP A 66 -18.56 1.17 -7.52
N GLU A 67 -17.96 2.22 -6.97
CA GLU A 67 -18.04 3.57 -7.51
C GLU A 67 -16.68 4.07 -7.96
N ALA A 68 -16.65 4.51 -9.22
CA ALA A 68 -15.45 5.05 -9.82
C ALA A 68 -15.39 6.59 -9.71
N PHE A 69 -14.16 7.10 -9.73
CA PHE A 69 -13.82 8.46 -10.08
C PHE A 69 -12.62 8.47 -11.05
N THR A 70 -12.20 9.63 -11.50
CA THR A 70 -11.03 9.85 -12.36
C THR A 70 -10.22 11.04 -11.84
N ALA A 71 -9.00 11.21 -12.34
CA ALA A 71 -8.16 12.36 -11.99
C ALA A 71 -8.85 13.73 -12.20
N ASP A 72 -9.81 13.81 -13.12
CA ASP A 72 -10.58 15.06 -13.38
C ASP A 72 -11.76 15.25 -12.40
N THR A 73 -12.10 14.24 -11.59
CA THR A 73 -13.27 14.26 -10.69
C THR A 73 -12.91 13.89 -9.26
N ASN A 74 -11.66 14.11 -8.84
CA ASN A 74 -11.09 13.67 -7.55
C ASN A 74 -11.24 14.70 -6.41
N THR A 75 -12.17 15.64 -6.50
CA THR A 75 -12.38 16.67 -5.48
C THR A 75 -13.75 16.65 -4.82
N ASP A 76 -14.72 15.94 -5.42
CA ASP A 76 -16.07 15.78 -4.88
C ASP A 76 -16.52 14.32 -5.03
N PHE A 77 -16.66 13.65 -3.89
CA PHE A 77 -17.07 12.26 -3.76
C PHE A 77 -18.48 12.11 -3.18
N SER A 78 -19.26 13.20 -3.18
CA SER A 78 -20.59 13.23 -2.56
C SER A 78 -21.51 12.16 -3.10
N VAL A 79 -21.50 11.93 -4.41
CA VAL A 79 -22.35 10.92 -5.07
C VAL A 79 -21.94 9.51 -4.69
N GLN A 80 -20.64 9.21 -4.68
CA GLN A 80 -20.11 7.90 -4.32
C GLN A 80 -20.41 7.57 -2.84
N LEU A 81 -20.23 8.55 -1.96
CA LEU A 81 -20.52 8.41 -0.52
C LEU A 81 -22.03 8.24 -0.25
N ASP A 82 -22.88 8.97 -0.95
CA ASP A 82 -24.34 8.82 -0.80
C ASP A 82 -24.79 7.41 -1.22
N LYS A 83 -24.30 6.91 -2.37
CA LYS A 83 -24.59 5.55 -2.82
C LYS A 83 -24.10 4.48 -1.82
N ALA A 84 -22.88 4.62 -1.30
CA ALA A 84 -22.35 3.70 -0.30
C ALA A 84 -23.22 3.70 0.98
N LYS A 85 -23.60 4.89 1.45
CA LYS A 85 -24.47 5.05 2.62
C LYS A 85 -25.86 4.49 2.40
N GLU A 86 -26.51 4.80 1.27
CA GLU A 86 -27.84 4.30 0.90
C GLU A 86 -27.86 2.77 0.73
N ALA A 87 -26.78 2.19 0.21
CA ALA A 87 -26.62 0.75 0.09
C ALA A 87 -26.35 0.03 1.43
N GLY A 88 -26.14 0.80 2.52
CA GLY A 88 -25.90 0.27 3.85
C GLY A 88 -24.50 -0.34 4.01
N ALA A 89 -23.49 0.26 3.36
CA ALA A 89 -22.13 -0.18 3.52
C ALA A 89 -21.64 -0.02 4.96
N GLU A 90 -21.08 -1.09 5.51
CA GLU A 90 -20.47 -1.16 6.84
C GLU A 90 -19.00 -0.75 6.79
N LEU A 91 -18.37 -0.98 5.62
CA LEU A 91 -16.98 -0.65 5.33
C LEU A 91 -16.87 -0.03 3.93
N VAL A 92 -16.02 0.97 3.78
CA VAL A 92 -15.63 1.53 2.48
C VAL A 92 -14.17 1.17 2.20
N PHE A 93 -13.96 0.36 1.15
CA PHE A 93 -12.65 0.01 0.66
C PHE A 93 -12.15 1.07 -0.31
N LEU A 94 -10.95 1.59 -0.06
CA LEU A 94 -10.34 2.71 -0.76
C LEU A 94 -8.97 2.30 -1.33
N PRO A 95 -8.92 1.62 -2.50
CA PRO A 95 -7.66 1.32 -3.18
C PRO A 95 -7.15 2.56 -3.94
N ILE A 96 -6.84 3.62 -3.22
CA ILE A 96 -6.48 4.94 -3.74
C ILE A 96 -5.34 5.55 -2.93
N TYR A 97 -4.84 6.72 -3.35
CA TYR A 97 -3.83 7.45 -2.61
C TYR A 97 -4.42 8.32 -1.49
N TYR A 98 -3.58 8.67 -0.54
CA TYR A 98 -3.95 9.39 0.68
C TYR A 98 -4.51 10.79 0.44
N GLN A 99 -4.17 11.45 -0.69
CA GLN A 99 -4.69 12.76 -1.02
C GLN A 99 -6.22 12.72 -1.23
N GLU A 100 -6.69 11.86 -2.14
CA GLU A 100 -8.12 11.66 -2.41
C GLU A 100 -8.84 11.08 -1.20
N ALA A 101 -8.18 10.16 -0.50
CA ALA A 101 -8.72 9.58 0.73
C ALA A 101 -9.00 10.63 1.80
N SER A 102 -8.12 11.63 1.98
CA SER A 102 -8.33 12.70 2.94
C SER A 102 -9.59 13.54 2.64
N VAL A 103 -9.88 13.74 1.35
CA VAL A 103 -11.11 14.43 0.90
C VAL A 103 -12.34 13.56 1.16
N ILE A 104 -12.26 12.26 0.86
CA ILE A 104 -13.35 11.29 1.11
C ILE A 104 -13.69 11.24 2.59
N LEU A 105 -12.69 11.10 3.47
CA LEU A 105 -12.89 11.06 4.93
C LEU A 105 -13.57 12.32 5.44
N LYS A 106 -13.12 13.48 4.97
CA LYS A 106 -13.75 14.76 5.36
C LYS A 106 -15.20 14.81 4.88
N GLN A 107 -15.48 14.50 3.63
CA GLN A 107 -16.84 14.56 3.09
C GLN A 107 -17.77 13.52 3.71
N ALA A 108 -17.26 12.34 4.07
CA ALA A 108 -18.03 11.33 4.80
C ALA A 108 -18.43 11.85 6.19
N SER A 109 -17.49 12.46 6.91
CA SER A 109 -17.76 13.11 8.22
C SER A 109 -18.80 14.22 8.09
N ASP A 110 -18.68 15.11 7.09
CA ASP A 110 -19.64 16.19 6.83
C ASP A 110 -21.06 15.65 6.56
N LYS A 111 -21.17 14.42 6.01
CA LYS A 111 -22.43 13.72 5.74
C LYS A 111 -22.94 12.87 6.91
N GLY A 112 -22.22 12.80 8.03
CA GLY A 112 -22.53 11.87 9.13
C GLY A 112 -22.55 10.41 8.63
N PHE A 113 -21.60 10.03 7.79
CA PHE A 113 -21.38 8.66 7.34
C PHE A 113 -20.07 8.15 7.94
N GLU A 114 -20.17 7.21 8.86
CA GLU A 114 -19.07 6.71 9.70
C GLU A 114 -18.86 5.20 9.51
N PRO A 115 -18.56 4.71 8.29
CA PRO A 115 -18.19 3.32 8.07
C PRO A 115 -16.78 3.06 8.56
N ILE A 116 -16.37 1.79 8.60
CA ILE A 116 -14.94 1.45 8.65
C ILE A 116 -14.32 1.86 7.31
N PHE A 117 -13.25 2.65 7.32
CA PHE A 117 -12.45 2.90 6.12
C PHE A 117 -11.26 1.94 6.10
N PHE A 118 -11.05 1.31 4.95
CA PHE A 118 -9.96 0.36 4.74
C PHE A 118 -9.28 0.65 3.41
N GLY A 119 -7.96 0.82 3.44
CA GLY A 119 -7.15 1.10 2.26
C GLY A 119 -5.98 0.16 2.07
N CYS A 120 -5.16 0.49 1.11
CA CYS A 120 -3.92 -0.21 0.76
C CYS A 120 -2.71 0.68 1.05
N ASP A 121 -1.56 0.32 0.51
CA ASP A 121 -0.30 1.05 0.68
C ASP A 121 -0.38 2.52 0.26
N GLY A 122 -1.18 2.84 -0.77
CA GLY A 122 -1.43 4.21 -1.19
C GLY A 122 -1.99 5.14 -0.10
N MET A 123 -2.55 4.58 0.97
CA MET A 123 -3.07 5.34 2.12
C MET A 123 -1.97 5.77 3.10
N ASP A 124 -0.78 5.17 3.03
CA ASP A 124 0.33 5.53 3.91
C ASP A 124 0.82 6.95 3.59
N GLY A 125 0.82 7.80 4.61
CA GLY A 125 1.07 9.24 4.49
C GLY A 125 -0.16 10.11 4.76
N ILE A 126 -1.36 9.55 4.98
CA ILE A 126 -2.59 10.33 5.22
C ILE A 126 -2.45 11.26 6.44
N LEU A 127 -1.71 10.85 7.47
CA LEU A 127 -1.45 11.67 8.66
C LEU A 127 -0.54 12.88 8.40
N SER A 128 0.14 12.91 7.25
CA SER A 128 1.05 13.99 6.84
C SER A 128 0.44 14.93 5.80
N VAL A 129 -0.84 14.77 5.45
CA VAL A 129 -1.52 15.64 4.49
C VAL A 129 -1.66 17.04 5.07
N GLU A 130 -1.19 18.04 4.32
CA GLU A 130 -1.24 19.43 4.74
C GLU A 130 -2.70 19.90 4.96
N ASN A 131 -2.96 20.55 6.10
CA ASN A 131 -4.28 21.05 6.50
C ASN A 131 -5.38 19.98 6.67
N PHE A 132 -5.03 18.70 6.72
CA PHE A 132 -5.97 17.63 7.02
C PHE A 132 -6.18 17.49 8.53
N ASP A 133 -7.42 17.38 8.96
CA ASP A 133 -7.76 17.02 10.34
C ASP A 133 -7.53 15.54 10.56
N THR A 134 -6.39 15.18 11.15
CA THR A 134 -5.99 13.78 11.33
C THR A 134 -6.93 12.99 12.23
N SER A 135 -7.78 13.66 13.03
CA SER A 135 -8.81 12.96 13.82
C SER A 135 -9.85 12.25 12.96
N LEU A 136 -10.03 12.70 11.70
CA LEU A 136 -10.90 12.04 10.71
C LEU A 136 -10.36 10.68 10.23
N ALA A 137 -9.07 10.44 10.42
CA ALA A 137 -8.45 9.17 10.09
C ALA A 137 -8.45 8.16 11.27
N GLU A 138 -9.01 8.53 12.41
CA GLU A 138 -9.10 7.63 13.56
C GLU A 138 -9.89 6.38 13.21
N GLY A 139 -9.32 5.22 13.49
CA GLY A 139 -9.92 3.92 13.14
C GLY A 139 -9.73 3.46 11.70
N LEU A 140 -9.19 4.29 10.81
CA LEU A 140 -8.84 3.89 9.44
C LEU A 140 -7.83 2.75 9.48
N MET A 141 -8.04 1.76 8.63
CA MET A 141 -7.15 0.62 8.48
C MET A 141 -6.50 0.61 7.09
N LEU A 142 -5.28 0.12 7.00
CA LEU A 142 -4.59 -0.03 5.72
C LEU A 142 -3.63 -1.22 5.74
N LEU A 143 -3.26 -1.69 4.54
CA LEU A 143 -2.18 -2.65 4.40
C LEU A 143 -0.87 -1.91 4.16
N THR A 144 0.15 -2.19 4.98
CA THR A 144 1.49 -1.63 4.86
C THR A 144 2.52 -2.66 5.30
N PRO A 145 3.73 -2.69 4.70
CA PRO A 145 4.80 -3.56 5.16
C PRO A 145 5.64 -2.92 6.28
N PHE A 146 5.40 -1.65 6.63
CA PHE A 146 6.27 -0.84 7.47
C PHE A 146 5.50 -0.13 8.58
N SER A 147 6.11 -0.03 9.75
CA SER A 147 5.65 0.84 10.84
C SER A 147 6.83 1.52 11.54
N VAL A 148 6.67 2.80 11.82
CA VAL A 148 7.64 3.61 12.60
C VAL A 148 7.73 3.14 14.05
N THR A 149 6.74 2.40 14.55
CA THR A 149 6.68 1.91 15.94
C THR A 149 7.37 0.56 16.14
N GLU A 150 7.74 -0.16 15.08
CA GLU A 150 8.48 -1.41 15.19
C GLU A 150 9.93 -1.15 15.64
N GLU A 151 10.45 -1.99 16.52
CA GLU A 151 11.84 -1.86 17.04
C GLU A 151 12.88 -1.92 15.90
N SER A 152 12.61 -2.72 14.86
CA SER A 152 13.48 -2.85 13.68
C SER A 152 13.60 -1.55 12.87
N SER A 153 12.59 -0.69 12.90
CA SER A 153 12.56 0.58 12.15
C SER A 153 13.01 1.79 12.96
N LYS A 154 13.20 1.64 14.27
CA LYS A 154 13.47 2.75 15.19
C LYS A 154 14.64 3.62 14.78
N LYS A 155 15.79 3.00 14.51
CA LYS A 155 16.99 3.76 14.10
C LYS A 155 16.78 4.50 12.79
N PHE A 156 16.15 3.86 11.80
CA PHE A 156 15.83 4.50 10.53
C PHE A 156 14.90 5.69 10.73
N THR A 157 13.86 5.52 11.54
CA THR A 157 12.89 6.58 11.87
C THR A 157 13.57 7.76 12.54
N GLU A 158 14.42 7.52 13.55
CA GLU A 158 15.18 8.57 14.23
C GLU A 158 16.09 9.35 13.28
N ASP A 159 16.85 8.64 12.44
CA ASP A 159 17.77 9.24 11.46
C ASP A 159 16.99 10.03 10.38
N TYR A 160 15.85 9.50 9.93
CA TYR A 160 15.00 10.15 8.93
C TYR A 160 14.38 11.45 9.47
N VAL A 161 13.82 11.41 10.69
CA VAL A 161 13.28 12.60 11.36
C VAL A 161 14.37 13.66 11.59
N ALA A 162 15.58 13.23 11.98
CA ALA A 162 16.69 14.15 12.16
C ALA A 162 17.11 14.83 10.85
N ALA A 163 17.00 14.13 9.71
CA ALA A 163 17.39 14.66 8.40
C ALA A 163 16.31 15.51 7.74
N TYR A 164 15.03 15.14 7.89
CA TYR A 164 13.93 15.71 7.12
C TYR A 164 12.84 16.41 7.96
N GLY A 165 12.83 16.22 9.28
CA GLY A 165 11.87 16.86 10.20
C GLY A 165 10.47 16.28 10.17
N VAL A 166 10.26 15.15 9.50
CA VAL A 166 8.99 14.40 9.40
C VAL A 166 9.25 12.92 9.57
N GLU A 167 8.23 12.17 10.00
CA GLU A 167 8.32 10.70 10.06
C GLU A 167 8.35 10.08 8.66
N PRO A 168 9.11 8.98 8.46
CA PRO A 168 9.11 8.24 7.22
C PRO A 168 7.78 7.48 7.04
N ASN A 169 7.34 7.34 5.80
CA ASN A 169 6.30 6.41 5.40
C ASN A 169 6.91 5.13 4.79
N GLN A 170 6.09 4.17 4.39
CA GLN A 170 6.57 2.94 3.77
C GLN A 170 7.41 3.17 2.50
N PHE A 171 7.09 4.20 1.71
CA PHE A 171 7.83 4.47 0.45
C PHE A 171 9.26 4.90 0.72
N ALA A 172 9.50 5.62 1.81
CA ALA A 172 10.85 5.95 2.27
C ALA A 172 11.60 4.68 2.72
N ALA A 173 10.93 3.79 3.45
CA ALA A 173 11.48 2.52 3.89
C ALA A 173 11.75 1.55 2.72
N ASP A 174 10.83 1.44 1.76
CA ASP A 174 11.02 0.65 0.53
C ASP A 174 12.20 1.17 -0.30
N SER A 175 12.36 2.50 -0.39
CA SER A 175 13.50 3.11 -1.10
C SER A 175 14.83 2.81 -0.40
N TYR A 176 14.84 2.81 0.93
CA TYR A 176 16.00 2.41 1.73
C TYR A 176 16.36 0.95 1.46
N ASP A 177 15.40 0.04 1.56
CA ASP A 177 15.60 -1.38 1.29
C ASP A 177 16.06 -1.63 -0.16
N ALA A 178 15.54 -0.87 -1.13
CA ALA A 178 15.96 -0.98 -2.53
C ALA A 178 17.46 -0.70 -2.72
N VAL A 179 18.02 0.29 -2.00
CA VAL A 179 19.45 0.58 -2.05
C VAL A 179 20.27 -0.59 -1.52
N TYR A 180 19.84 -1.22 -0.42
CA TYR A 180 20.53 -2.38 0.14
C TYR A 180 20.39 -3.63 -0.75
N ALA A 181 19.22 -3.85 -1.36
CA ALA A 181 19.02 -4.91 -2.33
C ALA A 181 19.95 -4.76 -3.54
N ILE A 182 20.06 -3.54 -4.09
CA ILE A 182 20.97 -3.22 -5.20
C ILE A 182 22.42 -3.48 -4.77
N ALA A 183 22.85 -3.01 -3.61
CA ALA A 183 24.20 -3.21 -3.11
C ALA A 183 24.53 -4.70 -2.90
N ALA A 184 23.60 -5.48 -2.36
CA ALA A 184 23.74 -6.93 -2.21
C ALA A 184 23.85 -7.62 -3.57
N ALA A 185 23.00 -7.25 -4.55
CA ALA A 185 23.03 -7.81 -5.89
C ALA A 185 24.30 -7.45 -6.65
N VAL A 186 24.82 -6.23 -6.53
CA VAL A 186 26.12 -5.82 -7.09
C VAL A 186 27.24 -6.71 -6.56
N LYS A 187 27.26 -6.93 -5.26
CA LYS A 187 28.26 -7.79 -4.60
C LYS A 187 28.14 -9.24 -5.03
N GLN A 188 26.91 -9.79 -5.02
CA GLN A 188 26.62 -11.18 -5.38
C GLN A 188 26.92 -11.43 -6.87
N GLY A 189 26.55 -10.51 -7.75
CA GLY A 189 26.77 -10.61 -9.19
C GLY A 189 28.19 -10.30 -9.63
N GLY A 190 29.09 -9.87 -8.73
CA GLY A 190 30.44 -9.47 -9.06
C GLY A 190 30.50 -8.29 -10.04
N VAL A 191 29.52 -7.39 -9.95
CA VAL A 191 29.38 -6.25 -10.87
C VAL A 191 30.50 -5.25 -10.65
N THR A 192 31.16 -4.83 -11.74
CA THR A 192 32.25 -3.85 -11.73
C THR A 192 31.94 -2.69 -12.70
N ALA A 193 32.59 -1.56 -12.49
CA ALA A 193 32.34 -0.34 -13.28
C ALA A 193 32.78 -0.43 -14.74
N ASP A 194 33.57 -1.42 -15.10
CA ASP A 194 34.10 -1.67 -16.46
C ASP A 194 33.27 -2.70 -17.25
N MET A 195 32.22 -3.26 -16.66
CA MET A 195 31.29 -4.14 -17.35
C MET A 195 30.47 -3.41 -18.41
N GLU A 196 30.21 -4.09 -19.52
CA GLU A 196 29.19 -3.65 -20.48
C GLU A 196 27.81 -3.62 -19.79
N ILE A 197 26.98 -2.64 -20.13
CA ILE A 197 25.66 -2.44 -19.49
C ILE A 197 24.78 -3.69 -19.59
N SER A 198 24.79 -4.38 -20.74
CA SER A 198 24.03 -5.62 -20.94
C SER A 198 24.45 -6.72 -19.97
N ASP A 199 25.76 -6.90 -19.78
CA ASP A 199 26.32 -7.95 -18.93
C ASP A 199 26.07 -7.60 -17.46
N MET A 200 26.21 -6.33 -17.08
CA MET A 200 25.82 -5.82 -15.77
C MET A 200 24.33 -6.14 -15.45
N CYS A 201 23.42 -5.83 -16.38
CA CYS A 201 21.98 -6.09 -16.19
C CYS A 201 21.68 -7.59 -16.01
N GLU A 202 22.32 -8.46 -16.79
CA GLU A 202 22.11 -9.92 -16.64
C GLU A 202 22.70 -10.44 -15.33
N ALA A 203 23.88 -9.96 -14.92
CA ALA A 203 24.49 -10.31 -13.63
C ALA A 203 23.61 -9.85 -12.46
N MET A 204 23.11 -8.61 -12.49
CA MET A 204 22.20 -8.07 -11.47
C MET A 204 20.90 -8.85 -11.38
N LYS A 205 20.25 -9.12 -12.52
CA LYS A 205 19.02 -9.91 -12.60
C LYS A 205 19.19 -11.29 -11.97
N LYS A 206 20.29 -12.00 -12.31
CA LYS A 206 20.60 -13.29 -11.72
C LYS A 206 20.83 -13.16 -10.23
N ALA A 207 21.67 -12.21 -9.82
CA ALA A 207 21.99 -11.98 -8.42
C ALA A 207 20.75 -11.71 -7.56
N MET A 208 19.78 -10.94 -8.07
CA MET A 208 18.52 -10.66 -7.36
C MET A 208 17.74 -11.93 -6.99
N THR A 209 17.83 -13.01 -7.77
CA THR A 209 17.18 -14.29 -7.43
C THR A 209 17.99 -15.17 -6.46
N GLU A 210 19.20 -14.75 -6.10
CA GLU A 210 20.13 -15.50 -5.25
C GLU A 210 20.41 -14.81 -3.91
N ILE A 211 20.05 -13.55 -3.77
CA ILE A 211 20.23 -12.81 -2.51
C ILE A 211 19.05 -13.00 -1.56
N SER A 212 19.33 -12.82 -0.28
CA SER A 212 18.35 -12.59 0.77
C SER A 212 18.80 -11.40 1.60
N ILE A 213 17.91 -10.49 1.92
CA ILE A 213 18.20 -9.33 2.77
C ILE A 213 17.15 -9.18 3.87
N ASP A 214 17.60 -8.74 5.04
CA ASP A 214 16.72 -8.22 6.08
C ASP A 214 16.58 -6.72 5.88
N GLY A 215 15.37 -6.28 5.58
CA GLY A 215 15.03 -4.89 5.36
C GLY A 215 14.10 -4.34 6.43
N LEU A 216 13.78 -3.06 6.29
CA LEU A 216 12.79 -2.37 7.13
C LEU A 216 11.36 -2.84 6.83
N THR A 217 11.12 -3.26 5.57
CA THR A 217 9.80 -3.60 5.06
C THR A 217 9.58 -5.10 4.90
N GLY A 218 10.55 -5.93 5.27
CA GLY A 218 10.46 -7.39 5.27
C GLY A 218 11.72 -8.05 5.78
N ALA A 219 11.57 -9.14 6.53
CA ALA A 219 12.66 -10.01 6.91
C ALA A 219 12.89 -11.08 5.83
N GLU A 220 14.15 -11.51 5.66
CA GLU A 220 14.55 -12.54 4.70
C GLU A 220 13.95 -12.34 3.30
N MET A 221 13.94 -11.08 2.82
CA MET A 221 13.40 -10.76 1.51
C MET A 221 14.22 -11.41 0.40
N THR A 222 13.54 -12.17 -0.44
CA THR A 222 14.07 -12.83 -1.64
C THR A 222 13.23 -12.47 -2.84
N TRP A 223 13.75 -12.66 -4.05
CA TRP A 223 13.05 -12.34 -5.30
C TRP A 223 12.92 -13.57 -6.18
N ASN A 224 11.75 -13.74 -6.78
CA ASN A 224 11.52 -14.77 -7.79
C ASN A 224 12.02 -14.34 -9.17
N ALA A 225 11.94 -15.22 -10.16
CA ALA A 225 12.38 -14.96 -11.53
C ALA A 225 11.53 -13.88 -12.26
N ALA A 226 10.33 -13.59 -11.77
CA ALA A 226 9.50 -12.50 -12.28
C ALA A 226 9.88 -11.12 -11.67
N GLY A 227 10.82 -11.10 -10.72
CA GLY A 227 11.27 -9.88 -10.04
C GLY A 227 10.36 -9.45 -8.88
N GLU A 228 9.60 -10.39 -8.32
CA GLU A 228 8.66 -10.15 -7.24
C GLU A 228 9.25 -10.58 -5.90
N PRO A 229 9.14 -9.75 -4.85
CA PRO A 229 9.59 -10.13 -3.52
C PRO A 229 8.61 -11.07 -2.84
N ASN A 230 9.10 -11.87 -1.88
CA ASN A 230 8.28 -12.71 -1.00
C ASN A 230 7.63 -11.93 0.15
N LYS A 231 7.36 -10.65 -0.05
CA LYS A 231 6.82 -9.73 0.96
C LYS A 231 5.31 -9.90 1.08
N ALA A 232 4.82 -10.00 2.32
CA ALA A 232 3.40 -9.98 2.63
C ALA A 232 3.01 -8.64 3.28
N PRO A 233 1.85 -8.06 2.90
CA PRO A 233 1.35 -6.89 3.60
C PRO A 233 0.89 -7.25 5.01
N LYS A 234 1.07 -6.31 5.94
CA LYS A 234 0.54 -6.36 7.30
C LYS A 234 -0.59 -5.33 7.42
N ALA A 235 -1.57 -5.58 8.27
CA ALA A 235 -2.59 -4.59 8.54
C ALA A 235 -2.11 -3.63 9.63
N ALA A 236 -2.37 -2.35 9.43
CA ALA A 236 -2.22 -1.31 10.42
C ALA A 236 -3.55 -0.60 10.63
N LYS A 237 -3.77 -0.09 11.84
CA LYS A 237 -4.92 0.74 12.20
C LYS A 237 -4.43 2.06 12.78
N ILE A 238 -5.05 3.16 12.41
CA ILE A 238 -4.76 4.45 13.04
C ILE A 238 -5.49 4.53 14.37
N VAL A 239 -4.72 4.69 15.45
CA VAL A 239 -5.21 4.80 16.82
C VAL A 239 -4.48 5.96 17.49
N ASN A 240 -5.23 6.96 18.00
CA ASN A 240 -4.67 8.18 18.58
C ASN A 240 -3.67 8.90 17.65
N GLY A 241 -3.91 8.86 16.33
CA GLY A 241 -3.06 9.49 15.32
C GLY A 241 -1.74 8.76 15.05
N ILE A 242 -1.63 7.47 15.39
CA ILE A 242 -0.44 6.63 15.18
C ILE A 242 -0.85 5.33 14.46
N TYR A 243 -0.02 4.84 13.56
CA TYR A 243 -0.21 3.53 12.92
C TYR A 243 0.17 2.42 13.92
N GLU A 244 -0.82 1.67 14.38
CA GLU A 244 -0.64 0.47 15.20
C GLU A 244 -0.81 -0.79 14.34
N MET A 245 0.22 -1.64 14.33
CA MET A 245 0.18 -2.93 13.64
C MET A 245 -0.83 -3.87 14.32
N GLN A 246 -1.59 -4.61 13.52
CA GLN A 246 -2.65 -5.51 13.97
C GLN A 246 -2.22 -6.99 13.91
#